data_4edd0155bbecfd3c615fc3ff52556824
#
_entry.id   4edd0155bbecfd3c615fc3ff52556824
#
_cell.length_a   1.000
_cell.length_b   1.000
_cell.length_c   1.000
_cell.angle_alpha   90.00
_cell.angle_beta   90.00
_cell.angle_gamma   90.00
#
_symmetry.space_group_name_H-M   'P 1'
#
loop_
_entity.id
_entity.type
_entity.pdbx_description
1 polymer ?
#
loop_
_entity_poly.entity_id
_entity_poly.type
_entity_poly.pdbx_seq_one_letter_code
_entity_poly.pdbx_strand_id
1 'polypeptide(L)'
;MTYDLHGQWDYGNKHTSPDCPKGNCLRSHINRTETETSLSMITKAGVPAGKVFIGQALYGRSFKMTTPGCWQAGCQYVGPDSGAKAGRCTNTPGYISNLEIREIISSGQHKIQQVHDPIAGDILIYDDTEWVSWSDVAYYNERADWVRSLGFGGLSDWAVDLNVTGPGGGSGASGNIVYIDPVVYTNQNPLVQCQPPCLVVMPAWTLPYTTAISRPPGT
;
A
#
# COMPACT_ATOMS: atom_id res chain seq x y z
N MET A 1 -10.53 3.20 -1.52
CA MET A 1 -9.16 2.82 -1.09
C MET A 1 -9.22 1.36 -0.66
N THR A 2 -8.56 0.47 -1.37
CA THR A 2 -8.53 -0.97 -1.10
C THR A 2 -7.12 -1.43 -0.70
N TYR A 3 -6.47 -0.59 0.06
CA TYR A 3 -5.21 -0.75 0.76
C TYR A 3 -5.37 -0.20 2.18
N ASP A 4 -4.38 -0.41 3.02
CA ASP A 4 -4.44 -0.07 4.45
C ASP A 4 -5.57 -0.77 5.20
N LEU A 5 -5.94 -1.97 4.75
CA LEU A 5 -6.95 -2.79 5.41
C LEU A 5 -6.48 -3.20 6.81
N HIS A 6 -5.17 -3.39 6.97
CA HIS A 6 -4.49 -3.70 8.22
C HIS A 6 -3.20 -2.88 8.37
N GLY A 7 -2.87 -2.53 9.60
CA GLY A 7 -1.69 -1.75 9.94
C GLY A 7 -1.41 -1.73 11.44
N GLN A 8 -0.43 -0.94 11.87
CA GLN A 8 -0.09 -0.81 13.28
C GLN A 8 -1.25 -0.29 14.16
N TRP A 9 -2.22 0.38 13.57
CA TRP A 9 -3.45 0.83 14.24
C TRP A 9 -4.36 -0.30 14.71
N ASP A 10 -4.15 -1.52 14.25
CA ASP A 10 -4.87 -2.70 14.71
C ASP A 10 -4.48 -3.10 16.13
N TYR A 11 -3.30 -2.67 16.58
CA TYR A 11 -2.78 -2.99 17.90
C TYR A 11 -3.74 -2.55 19.02
N GLY A 12 -4.06 -3.46 19.92
CA GLY A 12 -5.01 -3.23 21.01
C GLY A 12 -6.49 -3.37 20.61
N ASN A 13 -6.81 -3.55 19.34
CA ASN A 13 -8.17 -3.71 18.88
C ASN A 13 -8.53 -5.19 18.67
N LYS A 14 -9.27 -5.76 19.61
CA LYS A 14 -9.71 -7.16 19.60
C LYS A 14 -10.69 -7.51 18.46
N HIS A 15 -11.21 -6.51 17.75
CA HIS A 15 -12.20 -6.70 16.70
C HIS A 15 -11.60 -6.72 15.29
N THR A 16 -10.30 -6.50 15.14
CA THR A 16 -9.63 -6.53 13.83
C THR A 16 -9.53 -7.92 13.24
N SER A 17 -9.48 -8.95 14.11
CA SER A 17 -9.45 -10.34 13.68
C SER A 17 -10.00 -11.23 14.80
N PRO A 18 -10.89 -12.21 14.50
CA PRO A 18 -11.48 -13.09 15.49
C PRO A 18 -10.46 -13.83 16.37
N ASP A 19 -9.34 -14.23 15.77
CA ASP A 19 -8.31 -15.03 16.44
C ASP A 19 -7.11 -14.21 16.92
N CYS A 20 -7.25 -12.88 16.99
CA CYS A 20 -6.20 -11.97 17.38
C CYS A 20 -6.65 -11.00 18.48
N PRO A 21 -6.76 -11.44 19.73
CA PRO A 21 -7.35 -10.65 20.81
C PRO A 21 -6.57 -9.37 21.15
N LYS A 22 -5.29 -9.29 20.78
CA LYS A 22 -4.45 -8.10 20.96
C LYS A 22 -4.39 -7.21 19.71
N GLY A 23 -4.98 -7.64 18.59
CA GLY A 23 -4.98 -6.91 17.33
C GLY A 23 -3.61 -6.84 16.63
N ASN A 24 -2.58 -7.48 17.16
CA ASN A 24 -1.21 -7.40 16.65
C ASN A 24 -0.81 -8.60 15.79
N CYS A 25 -1.74 -9.19 15.07
CA CYS A 25 -1.42 -10.28 14.15
C CYS A 25 -0.99 -9.74 12.79
N LEU A 26 -0.01 -10.41 12.19
CA LEU A 26 0.44 -10.12 10.84
C LEU A 26 -0.70 -10.35 9.85
N ARG A 27 -1.07 -9.32 9.14
CA ARG A 27 -2.11 -9.35 8.11
C ARG A 27 -1.73 -8.46 6.96
N SER A 28 -2.10 -8.88 5.78
CA SER A 28 -1.88 -8.07 4.57
C SER A 28 -2.82 -6.88 4.52
N HIS A 29 -2.26 -5.72 4.20
CA HIS A 29 -3.03 -4.50 4.01
C HIS A 29 -3.74 -4.42 2.65
N ILE A 30 -3.52 -5.39 1.76
CA ILE A 30 -4.09 -5.45 0.40
C ILE A 30 -4.85 -6.76 0.15
N ASN A 31 -5.35 -7.40 1.19
CA ASN A 31 -6.04 -8.68 1.10
C ASN A 31 -7.20 -8.65 0.10
N ARG A 32 -7.16 -9.56 -0.87
CA ARG A 32 -8.14 -9.64 -1.96
C ARG A 32 -9.54 -10.02 -1.47
N THR A 33 -9.66 -10.97 -0.56
CA THR A 33 -10.96 -11.42 -0.02
C THR A 33 -11.67 -10.29 0.72
N GLU A 34 -10.95 -9.53 1.54
CA GLU A 34 -11.52 -8.40 2.27
C GLU A 34 -11.92 -7.26 1.32
N THR A 35 -11.10 -7.02 0.29
CA THR A 35 -11.44 -6.09 -0.80
C THR A 35 -12.73 -6.52 -1.50
N GLU A 36 -12.86 -7.79 -1.87
CA GLU A 36 -14.03 -8.34 -2.55
C GLU A 36 -15.31 -8.22 -1.70
N THR A 37 -15.17 -8.47 -0.40
CA THR A 37 -16.28 -8.27 0.54
C THR A 37 -16.75 -6.81 0.56
N SER A 38 -15.82 -5.87 0.61
CA SER A 38 -16.12 -4.44 0.59
C SER A 38 -16.76 -4.00 -0.73
N LEU A 39 -16.28 -4.50 -1.85
CA LEU A 39 -16.83 -4.22 -3.18
C LEU A 39 -18.25 -4.81 -3.34
N SER A 40 -18.48 -6.00 -2.78
CA SER A 40 -19.81 -6.61 -2.75
C SER A 40 -20.82 -5.78 -1.95
N MET A 41 -20.39 -5.17 -0.83
CA MET A 41 -21.27 -4.27 -0.07
C MET A 41 -21.63 -3.02 -0.87
N ILE A 42 -20.66 -2.39 -1.53
CA ILE A 42 -20.87 -1.17 -2.33
C ILE A 42 -21.81 -1.45 -3.50
N THR A 43 -21.62 -2.55 -4.22
CA THR A 43 -22.46 -2.90 -5.38
C THR A 43 -23.86 -3.32 -4.95
N LYS A 44 -24.02 -4.04 -3.84
CA LYS A 44 -25.33 -4.34 -3.25
C LYS A 44 -26.07 -3.08 -2.80
N ALA A 45 -25.36 -2.03 -2.40
CA ALA A 45 -25.94 -0.72 -2.09
C ALA A 45 -26.41 0.06 -3.35
N GLY A 46 -26.26 -0.52 -4.54
CA GLY A 46 -26.73 0.05 -5.80
C GLY A 46 -25.70 0.88 -6.57
N VAL A 47 -24.44 0.91 -6.17
CA VAL A 47 -23.40 1.59 -6.94
C VAL A 47 -22.98 0.70 -8.11
N PRO A 48 -23.11 1.16 -9.38
CA PRO A 48 -22.68 0.39 -10.54
C PRO A 48 -21.18 0.10 -10.51
N ALA A 49 -20.76 -1.14 -10.74
CA ALA A 49 -19.35 -1.55 -10.71
C ALA A 49 -18.48 -0.68 -11.62
N GLY A 50 -18.92 -0.34 -12.81
CA GLY A 50 -18.16 0.52 -13.75
C GLY A 50 -17.90 1.95 -13.27
N LYS A 51 -18.49 2.39 -12.15
CA LYS A 51 -18.20 3.68 -11.50
C LYS A 51 -17.26 3.57 -10.32
N VAL A 52 -16.82 2.35 -9.97
CA VAL A 52 -15.95 2.10 -8.83
C VAL A 52 -14.54 1.85 -9.34
N PHE A 53 -13.59 2.63 -8.86
CA PHE A 53 -12.15 2.46 -9.10
C PHE A 53 -11.50 1.84 -7.88
N ILE A 54 -10.64 0.86 -8.09
CA ILE A 54 -10.01 0.07 -7.06
C ILE A 54 -8.62 0.62 -6.77
N GLY A 55 -8.36 0.99 -5.52
CA GLY A 55 -7.06 1.50 -5.11
C GLY A 55 -5.98 0.42 -5.12
N GLN A 56 -4.80 0.76 -5.65
CA GLN A 56 -3.58 -0.03 -5.62
C GLN A 56 -2.53 0.68 -4.79
N ALA A 57 -1.86 -0.05 -3.89
CA ALA A 57 -0.75 0.48 -3.12
C ALA A 57 0.56 0.26 -3.85
N LEU A 58 1.38 1.30 -3.96
CA LEU A 58 2.75 1.23 -4.44
C LEU A 58 3.75 1.30 -3.26
N TYR A 59 3.32 0.75 -2.13
CA TYR A 59 4.06 0.67 -0.87
C TYR A 59 3.66 -0.57 -0.09
N GLY A 60 4.45 -0.92 0.91
CA GLY A 60 4.16 -1.99 1.85
C GLY A 60 3.87 -1.50 3.26
N ARG A 61 3.09 -2.29 4.00
CA ARG A 61 2.98 -2.19 5.46
C ARG A 61 3.96 -3.16 6.09
N SER A 62 4.82 -2.63 6.95
CA SER A 62 5.92 -3.36 7.55
C SER A 62 5.74 -3.54 9.05
N PHE A 63 6.19 -4.69 9.54
CA PHE A 63 6.06 -5.07 10.95
C PHE A 63 7.31 -5.83 11.40
N LYS A 64 7.69 -5.64 12.67
CA LYS A 64 8.67 -6.50 13.30
C LYS A 64 7.96 -7.68 13.96
N MET A 65 8.30 -8.89 13.53
CA MET A 65 7.76 -10.11 14.13
C MET A 65 8.23 -10.30 15.58
N THR A 66 7.33 -10.68 16.47
CA THR A 66 7.69 -11.05 17.87
C THR A 66 8.54 -12.30 17.94
N THR A 67 8.27 -13.24 17.04
CA THR A 67 8.96 -14.54 16.99
C THR A 67 9.63 -14.66 15.64
N PRO A 68 10.97 -14.76 15.58
CA PRO A 68 11.68 -14.96 14.31
C PRO A 68 11.14 -16.18 13.57
N GLY A 69 10.91 -16.02 12.26
CA GLY A 69 10.39 -17.08 11.39
C GLY A 69 8.88 -17.35 11.49
N CYS A 70 8.15 -16.69 12.40
CA CYS A 70 6.69 -16.76 12.46
C CYS A 70 6.11 -15.66 11.57
N TRP A 71 5.92 -15.94 10.28
CA TRP A 71 5.51 -14.96 9.27
C TRP A 71 4.09 -15.15 8.72
N GLN A 72 3.45 -16.26 9.06
CA GLN A 72 2.11 -16.60 8.58
C GLN A 72 1.02 -15.78 9.29
N ALA A 73 -0.18 -15.78 8.73
CA ALA A 73 -1.35 -15.20 9.36
C ALA A 73 -1.52 -15.74 10.80
N GLY A 74 -1.82 -14.84 11.73
CA GLY A 74 -1.91 -15.16 13.16
C GLY A 74 -0.61 -15.02 13.94
N CYS A 75 0.56 -14.98 13.31
CA CYS A 75 1.81 -14.57 13.96
C CYS A 75 1.74 -13.10 14.36
N GLN A 76 2.42 -12.73 15.45
CA GLN A 76 2.27 -11.42 16.07
C GLN A 76 3.45 -10.49 15.76
N TYR A 77 3.17 -9.19 15.69
CA TYR A 77 4.17 -8.14 15.60
C TYR A 77 4.36 -7.39 16.93
N VAL A 78 5.47 -6.65 17.01
CA VAL A 78 5.89 -5.94 18.21
C VAL A 78 5.23 -4.57 18.30
N GLY A 79 4.49 -4.35 19.40
CA GLY A 79 4.07 -3.03 19.87
C GLY A 79 3.15 -2.21 18.95
N PRO A 80 2.67 -1.05 19.44
CA PRO A 80 1.71 -0.22 18.71
C PRO A 80 2.32 0.47 17.48
N ASP A 81 3.65 0.62 17.42
CA ASP A 81 4.36 1.34 16.35
C ASP A 81 4.95 0.40 15.28
N SER A 82 4.39 -0.79 15.13
CA SER A 82 4.86 -1.89 14.27
C SER A 82 6.22 -2.48 14.64
N GLY A 83 7.12 -1.70 15.25
CA GLY A 83 8.49 -2.06 15.59
C GLY A 83 9.41 -2.31 14.38
N ALA A 84 8.91 -2.17 13.16
CA ALA A 84 9.67 -2.39 11.93
C ALA A 84 10.79 -1.35 11.74
N LYS A 85 11.82 -1.73 11.00
CA LYS A 85 12.83 -0.78 10.55
C LYS A 85 12.20 0.25 9.61
N ALA A 86 12.51 1.52 9.84
CA ALA A 86 12.13 2.59 8.91
C ALA A 86 12.92 2.45 7.60
N GLY A 87 12.26 2.70 6.47
CA GLY A 87 12.93 2.81 5.18
C GLY A 87 13.87 4.02 5.13
N ARG A 88 14.85 3.99 4.26
CA ARG A 88 15.85 5.09 4.15
C ARG A 88 15.23 6.41 3.64
N CYS A 89 14.16 6.31 2.84
CA CYS A 89 13.43 7.45 2.27
C CYS A 89 12.12 7.72 3.01
N THR A 90 11.30 6.71 3.21
CA THR A 90 10.03 6.83 3.93
C THR A 90 10.22 7.15 5.41
N ASN A 91 11.33 6.79 5.98
CA ASN A 91 11.76 7.10 7.37
C ASN A 91 10.64 6.94 8.41
N THR A 92 9.76 5.98 8.20
CA THR A 92 8.60 5.73 9.05
C THR A 92 8.43 4.24 9.31
N PRO A 93 8.52 3.76 10.56
CA PRO A 93 8.17 2.38 10.89
C PRO A 93 6.73 2.04 10.48
N GLY A 94 6.50 0.85 9.95
CA GLY A 94 5.18 0.42 9.52
C GLY A 94 4.78 0.83 8.10
N TYR A 95 5.65 1.56 7.40
CA TYR A 95 5.42 2.04 6.05
C TYR A 95 6.72 2.08 5.25
N ILE A 96 6.74 1.47 4.09
CA ILE A 96 7.92 1.41 3.23
C ILE A 96 7.52 1.43 1.75
N SER A 97 8.22 2.20 0.92
CA SER A 97 7.91 2.30 -0.50
C SER A 97 8.28 1.02 -1.27
N ASN A 98 7.58 0.75 -2.38
CA ASN A 98 7.93 -0.35 -3.27
C ASN A 98 9.37 -0.23 -3.81
N LEU A 99 9.84 1.00 -3.99
CA LEU A 99 11.23 1.25 -4.39
C LEU A 99 12.21 0.71 -3.34
N GLU A 100 12.02 1.08 -2.07
CA GLU A 100 12.89 0.64 -0.97
C GLU A 100 12.83 -0.87 -0.75
N ILE A 101 11.65 -1.47 -0.91
CA ILE A 101 11.48 -2.93 -0.85
C ILE A 101 12.34 -3.62 -1.93
N ARG A 102 12.29 -3.12 -3.17
CA ARG A 102 13.12 -3.66 -4.26
C ARG A 102 14.62 -3.44 -4.03
N GLU A 103 15.00 -2.33 -3.42
CA GLU A 103 16.39 -2.08 -3.02
C GLU A 103 16.86 -3.09 -1.97
N ILE A 104 16.05 -3.37 -0.95
CA ILE A 104 16.34 -4.40 0.05
C ILE A 104 16.54 -5.76 -0.64
N ILE A 105 15.62 -6.13 -1.55
CA ILE A 105 15.70 -7.40 -2.29
C ILE A 105 16.96 -7.47 -3.16
N SER A 106 17.30 -6.41 -3.88
CA SER A 106 18.40 -6.41 -4.86
C SER A 106 19.78 -6.17 -4.23
N SER A 107 19.85 -5.64 -3.02
CA SER A 107 21.13 -5.27 -2.38
C SER A 107 22.05 -6.44 -2.11
N GLY A 108 21.52 -7.64 -1.92
CA GLY A 108 22.26 -8.82 -1.48
C GLY A 108 22.79 -8.74 -0.03
N GLN A 109 22.42 -7.70 0.72
CA GLN A 109 22.91 -7.46 2.09
C GLN A 109 22.02 -8.08 3.16
N HIS A 110 20.83 -8.54 2.79
CA HIS A 110 19.81 -9.05 3.70
C HIS A 110 19.57 -10.54 3.48
N LYS A 111 19.29 -11.26 4.55
CA LYS A 111 18.72 -12.61 4.45
C LYS A 111 17.25 -12.46 4.08
N ILE A 112 16.87 -12.95 2.92
CA ILE A 112 15.57 -12.70 2.30
C ILE A 112 14.77 -13.99 2.12
N GLN A 113 13.48 -13.92 2.43
CA GLN A 113 12.46 -14.87 1.98
C GLN A 113 11.32 -14.08 1.34
N GLN A 114 10.97 -14.43 0.12
CA GLN A 114 9.83 -13.87 -0.59
C GLN A 114 8.73 -14.93 -0.70
N VAL A 115 7.50 -14.54 -0.44
CA VAL A 115 6.32 -15.39 -0.56
C VAL A 115 5.31 -14.67 -1.42
N HIS A 116 4.80 -15.34 -2.44
CA HIS A 116 3.69 -14.87 -3.24
C HIS A 116 2.41 -15.59 -2.80
N ASP A 117 1.39 -14.81 -2.44
CA ASP A 117 0.08 -15.32 -2.06
C ASP A 117 -0.99 -14.62 -2.91
N PRO A 118 -1.79 -15.35 -3.72
CA PRO A 118 -2.77 -14.74 -4.61
C PRO A 118 -3.91 -14.01 -3.88
N ILE A 119 -4.03 -14.20 -2.58
CA ILE A 119 -5.04 -13.54 -1.73
C ILE A 119 -4.42 -12.41 -0.91
N ALA A 120 -3.32 -12.70 -0.24
CA ALA A 120 -2.67 -11.75 0.67
C ALA A 120 -1.72 -10.78 -0.06
N GLY A 121 -1.30 -11.09 -1.29
CA GLY A 121 -0.26 -10.36 -2.00
C GLY A 121 1.13 -10.88 -1.68
N ASP A 122 2.13 -10.09 -2.01
CA ASP A 122 3.51 -10.48 -1.76
C ASP A 122 3.92 -10.16 -0.33
N ILE A 123 4.68 -11.09 0.24
CA ILE A 123 5.24 -10.95 1.58
C ILE A 123 6.75 -11.04 1.46
N LEU A 124 7.43 -10.02 1.93
CA LEU A 124 8.88 -10.03 2.12
C LEU A 124 9.20 -10.23 3.59
N ILE A 125 10.01 -11.24 3.88
CA ILE A 125 10.64 -11.43 5.19
C ILE A 125 12.12 -11.19 5.03
N TYR A 126 12.70 -10.35 5.87
CA TYR A 126 14.14 -10.10 5.84
C TYR A 126 14.72 -9.91 7.26
N ASP A 127 16.01 -10.18 7.39
CA ASP A 127 16.74 -10.09 8.66
C ASP A 127 16.05 -10.83 9.82
N ASP A 128 15.45 -11.99 9.52
CA ASP A 128 14.77 -12.91 10.43
C ASP A 128 13.50 -12.37 11.13
N THR A 129 13.34 -11.06 11.28
CA THR A 129 12.23 -10.46 12.02
C THR A 129 11.42 -9.41 11.28
N GLU A 130 11.94 -8.87 10.19
CA GLU A 130 11.23 -7.86 9.42
C GLU A 130 10.25 -8.53 8.44
N TRP A 131 9.02 -8.08 8.45
CA TRP A 131 7.93 -8.58 7.62
C TRP A 131 7.24 -7.43 6.90
N VAL A 132 6.99 -7.58 5.61
CA VAL A 132 6.34 -6.55 4.79
C VAL A 132 5.30 -7.21 3.89
N SER A 133 4.06 -6.74 3.93
CA SER A 133 3.09 -7.05 2.88
C SER A 133 3.09 -5.94 1.83
N TRP A 134 3.16 -6.30 0.56
CA TRP A 134 3.29 -5.37 -0.54
C TRP A 134 2.78 -5.95 -1.86
N SER A 135 2.88 -5.20 -2.92
CA SER A 135 2.55 -5.66 -4.27
C SER A 135 3.77 -5.49 -5.16
N ASP A 136 4.33 -6.59 -5.64
CA ASP A 136 5.29 -6.55 -6.73
C ASP A 136 4.58 -6.34 -8.08
N VAL A 137 5.32 -6.37 -9.18
CA VAL A 137 4.77 -6.17 -10.52
C VAL A 137 3.84 -7.32 -10.93
N ALA A 138 4.16 -8.55 -10.53
CA ALA A 138 3.36 -9.72 -10.89
C ALA A 138 2.00 -9.67 -10.19
N TYR A 139 1.99 -9.50 -8.86
CA TYR A 139 0.76 -9.38 -8.10
C TYR A 139 -0.07 -8.15 -8.49
N TYR A 140 0.58 -7.03 -8.80
CA TYR A 140 -0.10 -5.84 -9.31
C TYR A 140 -0.91 -6.16 -10.57
N ASN A 141 -0.30 -6.87 -11.53
CA ASN A 141 -0.95 -7.28 -12.77
C ASN A 141 -2.07 -8.30 -12.53
N GLU A 142 -1.86 -9.29 -11.68
CA GLU A 142 -2.90 -10.25 -11.29
C GLU A 142 -4.11 -9.57 -10.67
N ARG A 143 -3.88 -8.60 -9.79
CA ARG A 143 -4.94 -7.81 -9.18
C ARG A 143 -5.65 -6.93 -10.21
N ALA A 144 -4.93 -6.37 -11.17
CA ALA A 144 -5.50 -5.60 -12.27
C ALA A 144 -6.41 -6.47 -13.16
N ASP A 145 -5.98 -7.67 -13.50
CA ASP A 145 -6.77 -8.62 -14.28
C ASP A 145 -8.01 -9.09 -13.53
N TRP A 146 -7.88 -9.33 -12.23
CA TRP A 146 -9.02 -9.64 -11.37
C TRP A 146 -10.04 -8.50 -11.35
N VAL A 147 -9.63 -7.25 -11.18
CA VAL A 147 -10.52 -6.07 -11.20
C VAL A 147 -11.25 -5.95 -12.53
N ARG A 148 -10.54 -6.14 -13.64
CA ARG A 148 -11.16 -6.13 -14.99
C ARG A 148 -12.18 -7.25 -15.16
N SER A 149 -11.88 -8.46 -14.66
CA SER A 149 -12.80 -9.61 -14.76
C SER A 149 -14.12 -9.40 -14.02
N LEU A 150 -14.12 -8.55 -13.00
CA LEU A 150 -15.32 -8.19 -12.22
C LEU A 150 -16.11 -7.00 -12.82
N GLY A 151 -15.61 -6.38 -13.89
CA GLY A 151 -16.30 -5.27 -14.58
C GLY A 151 -16.26 -3.95 -13.79
N PHE A 152 -15.29 -3.76 -12.89
CA PHE A 152 -15.07 -2.48 -12.23
C PHE A 152 -14.47 -1.44 -13.19
N GLY A 153 -14.61 -0.15 -12.84
CA GLY A 153 -14.24 0.98 -13.71
C GLY A 153 -12.73 1.12 -13.96
N GLY A 154 -11.89 0.55 -13.11
CA GLY A 154 -10.44 0.59 -13.28
C GLY A 154 -9.69 0.61 -11.96
N LEU A 155 -8.43 1.04 -12.04
CA LEU A 155 -7.50 1.12 -10.92
C LEU A 155 -7.14 2.59 -10.63
N SER A 156 -6.71 2.83 -9.39
CA SER A 156 -6.17 4.10 -8.94
C SER A 156 -4.97 3.85 -8.04
N ASP A 157 -3.79 4.32 -8.44
CA ASP A 157 -2.54 4.03 -7.74
C ASP A 157 -2.24 5.06 -6.65
N TRP A 158 -1.74 4.58 -5.52
CA TRP A 158 -1.20 5.37 -4.44
C TRP A 158 0.18 4.85 -4.02
N ALA A 159 1.25 5.57 -4.23
CA ALA A 159 1.39 6.76 -5.05
C ALA A 159 2.59 6.56 -5.98
N VAL A 160 2.57 7.22 -7.13
CA VAL A 160 3.53 6.97 -8.22
C VAL A 160 4.99 7.18 -7.79
N ASP A 161 5.25 8.17 -6.94
CA ASP A 161 6.56 8.50 -6.37
C ASP A 161 7.14 7.41 -5.45
N LEU A 162 6.30 6.50 -4.96
CA LEU A 162 6.73 5.37 -4.11
C LEU A 162 7.24 4.17 -4.92
N ASN A 163 7.11 4.22 -6.23
CA ASN A 163 7.43 3.08 -7.10
C ASN A 163 8.67 3.27 -7.97
N VAL A 164 9.12 4.50 -8.21
CA VAL A 164 10.21 4.82 -9.12
C VAL A 164 11.21 5.80 -8.51
N THR A 165 12.48 5.62 -8.83
CA THR A 165 13.49 6.67 -8.72
C THR A 165 13.28 7.64 -9.88
N GLY A 166 13.13 8.89 -9.67
CA GLY A 166 12.97 9.96 -10.66
C GLY A 166 13.40 9.74 -12.11
N PRO A 167 13.39 10.74 -12.99
CA PRO A 167 13.65 10.56 -14.41
C PRO A 167 15.05 9.97 -14.64
N GLY A 168 15.09 8.72 -15.08
CA GLY A 168 16.33 7.96 -15.31
C GLY A 168 16.48 6.69 -14.48
N GLY A 169 15.58 6.42 -13.57
CA GLY A 169 15.51 5.17 -12.79
C GLY A 169 15.14 4.00 -13.68
N GLY A 170 16.17 3.27 -14.09
CA GLY A 170 16.26 2.28 -15.12
C GLY A 170 15.27 1.14 -15.14
N SER A 171 15.16 0.63 -16.31
CA SER A 171 14.95 -0.73 -16.76
C SER A 171 14.67 -1.76 -15.65
N GLY A 172 13.40 -2.09 -15.45
CA GLY A 172 13.01 -3.22 -14.62
C GLY A 172 11.51 -3.48 -14.53
N ALA A 173 10.68 -2.55 -14.91
CA ALA A 173 9.24 -2.75 -14.94
C ALA A 173 8.74 -2.73 -16.40
N SER A 174 8.94 -3.83 -17.11
CA SER A 174 8.23 -4.09 -18.35
C SER A 174 6.83 -4.61 -17.99
N GLY A 175 5.98 -3.71 -17.61
CA GLY A 175 4.55 -3.94 -17.53
C GLY A 175 3.89 -2.65 -18.00
N ASN A 176 2.80 -2.75 -18.76
CA ASN A 176 2.01 -1.62 -19.22
C ASN A 176 1.42 -0.85 -18.02
N ILE A 177 2.29 -0.13 -17.30
CA ILE A 177 1.85 0.93 -16.40
C ILE A 177 1.37 2.02 -17.34
N VAL A 178 0.08 2.32 -17.33
CA VAL A 178 -0.45 3.49 -18.01
C VAL A 178 0.11 4.69 -17.26
N TYR A 179 1.23 5.21 -17.75
CA TYR A 179 1.77 6.48 -17.29
C TYR A 179 0.76 7.56 -17.67
N ILE A 180 0.22 8.22 -16.68
CA ILE A 180 -0.37 9.55 -16.93
C ILE A 180 0.76 10.39 -17.52
N ASP A 181 0.48 11.01 -18.65
CA ASP A 181 1.40 11.76 -19.51
C ASP A 181 2.52 12.44 -18.68
N PRO A 182 3.79 12.10 -18.90
CA PRO A 182 4.91 12.70 -18.17
C PRO A 182 5.00 14.23 -18.32
N VAL A 183 4.34 14.82 -19.30
CA VAL A 183 4.25 16.28 -19.49
C VAL A 183 3.56 16.97 -18.30
N VAL A 184 2.67 16.29 -17.58
CA VAL A 184 2.01 16.85 -16.38
C VAL A 184 2.98 16.93 -15.21
N TYR A 185 3.97 16.05 -15.15
CA TYR A 185 4.94 16.00 -14.03
C TYR A 185 6.19 16.85 -14.25
N THR A 186 6.57 17.16 -15.50
CA THR A 186 7.78 17.94 -15.77
C THR A 186 7.63 19.43 -15.45
N ASN A 187 6.40 19.92 -15.29
CA ASN A 187 6.13 21.34 -15.00
C ASN A 187 5.81 21.65 -13.53
N GLN A 188 5.73 20.64 -12.66
CA GLN A 188 5.38 20.84 -11.26
C GLN A 188 6.31 20.07 -10.32
N ASN A 189 7.45 20.62 -10.05
CA ASN A 189 8.51 20.20 -9.12
C ASN A 189 9.56 19.24 -9.68
N PRO A 190 10.84 19.54 -9.46
CA PRO A 190 11.90 18.57 -9.65
C PRO A 190 11.65 17.40 -8.68
N LEU A 191 11.58 16.21 -9.25
CA LEU A 191 11.48 14.96 -8.51
C LEU A 191 12.55 14.94 -7.42
N VAL A 192 12.08 14.76 -6.20
CA VAL A 192 12.97 14.65 -5.04
C VAL A 192 13.81 13.39 -5.24
N GLN A 193 15.05 13.57 -5.64
CA GLN A 193 16.03 12.51 -5.55
C GLN A 193 16.18 12.17 -4.07
N CYS A 194 15.94 10.92 -3.69
CA CYS A 194 16.26 10.44 -2.36
C CYS A 194 17.79 10.50 -2.16
N GLN A 195 18.29 11.66 -1.77
CA GLN A 195 19.62 11.79 -1.19
C GLN A 195 19.44 12.05 0.32
N PRO A 196 20.23 11.44 1.17
CA PRO A 196 20.11 11.69 2.62
C PRO A 196 20.36 13.16 2.95
N PRO A 197 19.49 13.78 3.79
CA PRO A 197 18.27 13.26 4.37
C PRO A 197 17.07 13.36 3.42
N CYS A 198 16.34 12.27 3.23
CA CYS A 198 15.13 12.26 2.44
C CYS A 198 14.02 13.03 3.17
N LEU A 199 13.77 14.26 2.78
CA LEU A 199 12.60 14.99 3.24
C LEU A 199 11.44 14.66 2.30
N VAL A 200 10.53 13.81 2.74
CA VAL A 200 9.21 13.71 2.13
C VAL A 200 8.42 14.92 2.56
N VAL A 201 8.46 15.99 1.78
CA VAL A 201 7.54 17.10 1.94
C VAL A 201 6.21 16.64 1.37
N MET A 202 5.32 16.19 2.24
CA MET A 202 3.90 16.05 1.89
C MET A 202 3.39 17.45 1.51
N PRO A 203 2.90 17.69 0.28
CA PRO A 203 2.22 18.93 0.00
C PRO A 203 1.00 19.00 0.92
N ALA A 204 0.92 20.05 1.72
CA ALA A 204 -0.27 20.32 2.52
C ALA A 204 -1.43 20.51 1.54
N TRP A 205 -2.36 19.58 1.51
CA TRP A 205 -3.62 19.74 0.82
C TRP A 205 -4.46 20.77 1.57
N THR A 206 -4.24 22.03 1.26
CA THR A 206 -5.22 23.07 1.58
C THR A 206 -6.35 22.92 0.58
N LEU A 207 -7.34 22.12 0.94
CA LEU A 207 -8.64 22.15 0.26
C LEU A 207 -9.28 23.52 0.53
N PRO A 208 -9.62 24.30 -0.49
CA PRO A 208 -10.48 25.44 -0.29
C PRO A 208 -11.92 24.92 -0.12
N TYR A 209 -12.31 24.62 1.11
CA TYR A 209 -13.72 24.50 1.45
C TYR A 209 -14.29 25.90 1.57
N THR A 210 -14.74 26.47 0.46
CA THR A 210 -15.71 27.56 0.45
C THR A 210 -16.72 27.30 -0.65
N THR A 211 -17.75 26.54 -0.33
CA THR A 211 -19.04 26.72 -0.97
C THR A 211 -20.09 26.84 0.11
N ALA A 212 -20.45 28.08 0.39
CA ALA A 212 -21.63 28.41 1.15
C ALA A 212 -22.85 27.80 0.45
N ILE A 213 -23.50 26.85 1.12
CA ILE A 213 -24.84 26.38 0.73
C ILE A 213 -25.79 27.51 1.18
N SER A 214 -26.20 28.34 0.23
CA SER A 214 -27.33 29.24 0.43
C SER A 214 -28.61 28.43 0.53
N ARG A 215 -29.28 28.46 1.68
CA ARG A 215 -30.65 27.99 1.82
C ARG A 215 -31.59 28.87 0.97
N PRO A 216 -32.55 28.30 0.25
CA PRO A 216 -33.62 29.09 -0.33
C PRO A 216 -34.56 29.60 0.77
N PRO A 217 -35.13 30.79 0.61
CA PRO A 217 -36.09 31.35 1.58
C PRO A 217 -37.39 30.56 1.57
N GLY A 218 -37.95 30.37 2.78
CA GLY A 218 -39.16 29.60 2.99
C GLY A 218 -40.40 30.28 2.44
N THR A 219 -41.34 29.48 2.05
CA THR A 219 -42.81 29.66 2.18
C THR A 219 -43.35 28.38 2.79
#